data_364490fb537dff8c3c51826939d5ad14
#
_entry.id   364490fb537dff8c3c51826939d5ad14
#
_cell.length_a   1.000
_cell.length_b   1.000
_cell.length_c   1.000
_cell.angle_alpha   90.00
_cell.angle_beta   90.00
_cell.angle_gamma   90.00
#
_symmetry.space_group_name_H-M   'P 1'
#
loop_
_entity.id
_entity.type
_entity.pdbx_description
1 polymer ?
#
loop_
_entity_poly.entity_id
_entity_poly.type
_entity_poly.pdbx_seq_one_letter_code
_entity_poly.pdbx_strand_id
1 'polypeptide(L)'
;RSWPTYRGRSVGVDDIRAWYQQVEEIKSQRILFEILKKVKIYSETHVRELLEVAHTFVRKAIPPEVQKTKNQRRNDIVVVYVDGEGKSGATYAAMYAEQNRISAKAVFGSNSFSSKIMSHIEVHGHPAAVVIMDDIAATGKSLEGNVRKFIDDHKSIVEKAILRVITLIATKDAYDLLSEAFQEFEADVDFRACEVVGDEHRAFPENKGGWGTEDSWYRAKALCEQLGTYVYAKNPLGFGDLGLLVVFPTTVPNNSLPILHSHSKSGSEKNWMPLFHRITH
;
A
#
# COMPACT_ATOMS: atom_id res chain seq x y z
N ARG A 1 -7.49 18.17 16.32
CA ARG A 1 -7.26 16.71 16.26
C ARG A 1 -5.76 16.49 16.07
N SER A 2 -5.13 15.64 16.89
CA SER A 2 -3.76 15.15 16.66
C SER A 2 -3.74 14.13 15.50
N TRP A 3 -2.69 14.15 14.71
CA TRP A 3 -2.47 13.10 13.73
C TRP A 3 -2.11 11.76 14.42
N PRO A 4 -2.42 10.61 13.79
CA PRO A 4 -1.91 9.32 14.24
C PRO A 4 -0.37 9.32 14.33
N THR A 5 0.17 8.43 15.15
CA THR A 5 1.62 8.25 15.23
C THR A 5 2.17 7.63 13.95
N TYR A 6 3.34 8.07 13.55
CA TYR A 6 4.14 7.47 12.48
C TYR A 6 5.38 6.82 13.10
N ARG A 7 5.53 5.50 12.95
CA ARG A 7 6.62 4.71 13.54
C ARG A 7 6.74 4.92 15.07
N GLY A 8 5.60 4.99 15.75
CA GLY A 8 5.53 5.21 17.19
C GLY A 8 5.82 6.65 17.64
N ARG A 9 6.14 7.57 16.70
CA ARG A 9 6.38 8.98 17.00
C ARG A 9 5.17 9.84 16.64
N SER A 10 4.78 10.73 17.53
CA SER A 10 3.79 11.77 17.22
C SER A 10 4.41 12.84 16.33
N VAL A 11 3.67 13.26 15.30
CA VAL A 11 4.01 14.41 14.47
C VAL A 11 3.25 15.61 15.01
N GLY A 12 3.99 16.52 15.66
CA GLY A 12 3.42 17.68 16.35
C GLY A 12 3.36 18.95 15.47
N VAL A 13 2.80 20.00 16.05
CA VAL A 13 2.67 21.30 15.37
C VAL A 13 4.04 21.89 15.01
N ASP A 14 5.05 21.68 15.87
CA ASP A 14 6.41 22.19 15.63
C ASP A 14 7.10 21.42 14.50
N ASP A 15 6.90 20.10 14.39
CA ASP A 15 7.39 19.31 13.25
C ASP A 15 6.77 19.82 11.93
N ILE A 16 5.47 20.05 11.93
CA ILE A 16 4.72 20.58 10.77
C ILE A 16 5.25 21.98 10.40
N ARG A 17 5.41 22.85 11.38
CA ARG A 17 5.92 24.20 11.16
C ARG A 17 7.32 24.16 10.58
N ALA A 18 8.23 23.41 11.20
CA ALA A 18 9.60 23.24 10.72
C ALA A 18 9.65 22.71 9.28
N TRP A 19 8.72 21.78 8.93
CA TRP A 19 8.69 21.21 7.60
C TRP A 19 8.31 22.20 6.50
N TYR A 20 7.22 22.98 6.66
CA TYR A 20 6.83 23.92 5.61
C TYR A 20 7.70 25.19 5.59
N GLN A 21 8.36 25.54 6.70
CA GLN A 21 9.29 26.67 6.79
C GLN A 21 10.66 26.41 6.15
N GLN A 22 10.91 25.20 5.63
CA GLN A 22 12.11 24.93 4.83
C GLN A 22 12.14 25.71 3.51
N VAL A 23 11.03 26.29 3.08
CA VAL A 23 10.95 27.26 1.99
C VAL A 23 10.76 28.66 2.56
N GLU A 24 11.47 29.65 2.00
CA GLU A 24 11.46 31.03 2.53
C GLU A 24 10.21 31.81 2.12
N GLU A 25 9.73 31.59 0.90
CA GLU A 25 8.61 32.31 0.33
C GLU A 25 7.29 31.92 1.00
N ILE A 26 6.57 32.91 1.55
CA ILE A 26 5.28 32.69 2.24
C ILE A 26 4.24 32.02 1.35
N LYS A 27 4.20 32.33 0.04
CA LYS A 27 3.27 31.68 -0.89
C LYS A 27 3.57 30.19 -1.04
N SER A 28 4.85 29.82 -1.11
CA SER A 28 5.31 28.44 -1.16
C SER A 28 5.01 27.70 0.16
N GLN A 29 5.19 28.36 1.32
CA GLN A 29 4.79 27.78 2.61
C GLN A 29 3.27 27.48 2.67
N ARG A 30 2.44 28.38 2.15
CA ARG A 30 0.98 28.14 2.07
C ARG A 30 0.64 26.94 1.20
N ILE A 31 1.32 26.77 0.05
CA ILE A 31 1.14 25.61 -0.81
C ILE A 31 1.45 24.32 -0.05
N LEU A 32 2.60 24.25 0.63
CA LEU A 32 2.99 23.08 1.42
C LEU A 32 1.99 22.81 2.54
N PHE A 33 1.47 23.83 3.19
CA PHE A 33 0.45 23.69 4.22
C PHE A 33 -0.87 23.13 3.65
N GLU A 34 -1.32 23.58 2.46
CA GLU A 34 -2.49 23.03 1.78
C GLU A 34 -2.32 21.55 1.41
N ILE A 35 -1.09 21.14 1.04
CA ILE A 35 -0.76 19.72 0.82
C ILE A 35 -0.98 18.92 2.11
N LEU A 36 -0.44 19.39 3.23
CA LEU A 36 -0.56 18.70 4.52
C LEU A 36 -2.01 18.51 4.96
N LYS A 37 -2.89 19.45 4.66
CA LYS A 37 -4.32 19.34 4.98
C LYS A 37 -5.02 18.17 4.28
N LYS A 38 -4.48 17.73 3.15
CA LYS A 38 -5.03 16.64 2.33
C LYS A 38 -4.37 15.30 2.64
N VAL A 39 -3.28 15.27 3.42
CA VAL A 39 -2.60 14.01 3.76
C VAL A 39 -3.50 13.12 4.61
N LYS A 40 -3.74 11.92 4.11
CA LYS A 40 -4.42 10.85 4.83
C LYS A 40 -3.40 9.99 5.56
N ILE A 41 -3.47 10.00 6.89
CA ILE A 41 -2.59 9.20 7.73
C ILE A 41 -3.41 8.08 8.34
N TYR A 42 -3.04 6.84 8.03
CA TYR A 42 -3.63 5.66 8.61
C TYR A 42 -3.04 5.41 10.01
N SER A 43 -3.89 5.16 10.99
CA SER A 43 -3.46 4.69 12.31
C SER A 43 -3.27 3.17 12.30
N GLU A 44 -2.52 2.64 13.27
CA GLU A 44 -2.42 1.18 13.46
C GLU A 44 -3.80 0.55 13.69
N THR A 45 -4.68 1.21 14.43
CA THR A 45 -6.06 0.74 14.65
C THR A 45 -6.82 0.64 13.34
N HIS A 46 -6.76 1.69 12.50
CA HIS A 46 -7.45 1.68 11.20
C HIS A 46 -6.88 0.59 10.28
N VAL A 47 -5.56 0.38 10.26
CA VAL A 47 -4.95 -0.73 9.50
C VAL A 47 -5.48 -2.08 9.99
N ARG A 48 -5.60 -2.30 11.30
CA ARG A 48 -6.16 -3.54 11.85
C ARG A 48 -7.62 -3.74 11.42
N GLU A 49 -8.43 -2.69 11.43
CA GLU A 49 -9.81 -2.72 10.92
C GLU A 49 -9.86 -3.10 9.44
N LEU A 50 -8.96 -2.54 8.60
CA LEU A 50 -8.86 -2.92 7.19
C LEU A 50 -8.47 -4.40 7.01
N LEU A 51 -7.56 -4.92 7.85
CA LEU A 51 -7.18 -6.34 7.83
C LEU A 51 -8.35 -7.27 8.22
N GLU A 52 -9.27 -6.83 9.08
CA GLU A 52 -10.52 -7.55 9.37
C GLU A 52 -11.48 -7.50 8.18
N VAL A 53 -11.60 -6.35 7.52
CA VAL A 53 -12.38 -6.20 6.27
C VAL A 53 -11.81 -7.15 5.20
N ALA A 54 -10.48 -7.18 5.01
CA ALA A 54 -9.82 -8.11 4.10
C ALA A 54 -10.25 -9.56 4.35
N HIS A 55 -10.30 -9.97 5.61
CA HIS A 55 -10.70 -11.33 5.96
C HIS A 55 -12.17 -11.63 5.65
N THR A 56 -13.05 -10.63 5.66
CA THR A 56 -14.45 -10.84 5.27
C THR A 56 -14.58 -11.24 3.80
N PHE A 57 -13.71 -10.72 2.93
CA PHE A 57 -13.71 -11.11 1.50
C PHE A 57 -13.30 -12.57 1.34
N VAL A 58 -12.27 -13.01 2.06
CA VAL A 58 -11.81 -14.40 2.03
C VAL A 58 -12.89 -15.35 2.59
N ARG A 59 -13.45 -15.01 3.74
CA ARG A 59 -14.49 -15.84 4.38
C ARG A 59 -15.73 -16.00 3.51
N LYS A 60 -16.17 -14.95 2.83
CA LYS A 60 -17.33 -15.01 1.94
C LYS A 60 -17.10 -15.91 0.74
N ALA A 61 -15.86 -16.08 0.31
CA ALA A 61 -15.50 -16.93 -0.81
C ALA A 61 -15.39 -18.42 -0.43
N ILE A 62 -14.96 -18.73 0.80
CA ILE A 62 -14.81 -20.11 1.27
C ILE A 62 -16.20 -20.70 1.52
N PRO A 63 -16.53 -21.88 0.96
CA PRO A 63 -17.80 -22.56 1.20
C PRO A 63 -18.07 -22.78 2.71
N PRO A 64 -19.34 -22.64 3.16
CA PRO A 64 -19.67 -22.72 4.61
C PRO A 64 -19.23 -24.02 5.28
N GLU A 65 -19.30 -25.14 4.56
CA GLU A 65 -18.92 -26.49 5.04
C GLU A 65 -17.42 -26.63 5.33
N VAL A 66 -16.59 -25.78 4.71
CA VAL A 66 -15.13 -25.77 4.90
C VAL A 66 -14.69 -24.72 5.92
N GLN A 67 -15.61 -23.81 6.31
CA GLN A 67 -15.28 -22.72 7.23
C GLN A 67 -15.00 -23.25 8.64
N LYS A 68 -13.87 -22.82 9.22
CA LYS A 68 -13.54 -23.11 10.62
C LYS A 68 -14.18 -22.08 11.57
N THR A 69 -14.46 -22.51 12.79
CA THR A 69 -14.99 -21.62 13.83
C THR A 69 -13.96 -20.58 14.25
N LYS A 70 -14.43 -19.45 14.82
CA LYS A 70 -13.56 -18.33 15.25
C LYS A 70 -12.43 -18.76 16.22
N ASN A 71 -12.59 -19.83 16.96
CA ASN A 71 -11.61 -20.28 17.97
C ASN A 71 -10.57 -21.26 17.42
N GLN A 72 -10.71 -21.73 16.17
CA GLN A 72 -9.77 -22.64 15.54
C GLN A 72 -8.69 -21.87 14.80
N ARG A 73 -7.44 -22.36 14.90
CA ARG A 73 -6.33 -21.84 14.11
C ARG A 73 -6.56 -22.18 12.64
N ARG A 74 -6.39 -21.18 11.78
CA ARG A 74 -6.59 -21.34 10.33
C ARG A 74 -5.30 -21.87 9.71
N ASN A 75 -5.31 -23.15 9.32
CA ASN A 75 -4.25 -23.77 8.50
C ASN A 75 -4.75 -24.03 7.07
N ASP A 76 -6.01 -23.77 6.82
CA ASP A 76 -6.70 -23.89 5.53
C ASP A 76 -6.57 -22.62 4.67
N ILE A 77 -5.92 -21.57 5.18
CA ILE A 77 -5.60 -20.35 4.46
C ILE A 77 -4.09 -20.18 4.45
N VAL A 78 -3.55 -19.96 3.26
CA VAL A 78 -2.15 -19.60 3.05
C VAL A 78 -2.08 -18.13 2.62
N VAL A 79 -1.16 -17.38 3.21
CA VAL A 79 -0.95 -15.95 2.90
C VAL A 79 0.36 -15.79 2.15
N VAL A 80 0.33 -15.00 1.08
CA VAL A 80 1.48 -14.78 0.20
C VAL A 80 1.74 -13.29 0.05
N TYR A 81 3.01 -12.89 0.02
CA TYR A 81 3.45 -11.58 -0.45
C TYR A 81 4.30 -11.75 -1.71
N VAL A 82 4.10 -10.86 -2.71
CA VAL A 82 4.67 -11.02 -4.06
C VAL A 82 5.72 -9.95 -4.42
N ASP A 83 5.90 -8.95 -3.57
CA ASP A 83 6.78 -7.81 -3.81
C ASP A 83 8.23 -8.00 -3.31
N GLY A 84 8.53 -9.15 -2.68
CA GLY A 84 9.86 -9.53 -2.19
C GLY A 84 10.05 -9.32 -0.69
N GLU A 85 11.11 -9.94 -0.16
CA GLU A 85 11.47 -9.83 1.25
C GLU A 85 11.94 -8.41 1.60
N GLY A 86 11.59 -7.95 2.81
CA GLY A 86 11.97 -6.61 3.30
C GLY A 86 11.09 -5.47 2.78
N LYS A 87 10.07 -5.76 1.97
CA LYS A 87 9.08 -4.77 1.54
C LYS A 87 7.81 -4.80 2.41
N SER A 88 6.94 -3.82 2.19
CA SER A 88 5.71 -3.64 2.97
C SER A 88 4.76 -4.83 2.92
N GLY A 89 4.62 -5.48 1.76
CA GLY A 89 3.75 -6.63 1.58
C GLY A 89 4.02 -7.75 2.58
N ALA A 90 5.30 -8.07 2.87
CA ALA A 90 5.66 -9.06 3.88
C ALA A 90 5.15 -8.69 5.29
N THR A 91 5.25 -7.41 5.66
CA THR A 91 4.76 -6.90 6.94
C THR A 91 3.24 -7.03 7.05
N TYR A 92 2.51 -6.60 6.03
CA TYR A 92 1.05 -6.64 6.05
C TYR A 92 0.49 -8.05 5.89
N ALA A 93 1.17 -8.94 5.17
CA ALA A 93 0.85 -10.38 5.15
C ALA A 93 0.97 -11.01 6.55
N ALA A 94 2.04 -10.70 7.29
CA ALA A 94 2.21 -11.17 8.65
C ALA A 94 1.15 -10.60 9.61
N MET A 95 0.87 -9.29 9.53
CA MET A 95 -0.18 -8.64 10.33
C MET A 95 -1.57 -9.22 10.03
N TYR A 96 -1.87 -9.48 8.75
CA TYR A 96 -3.12 -10.12 8.35
C TYR A 96 -3.27 -11.51 8.96
N ALA A 97 -2.21 -12.31 8.89
CA ALA A 97 -2.22 -13.65 9.45
C ALA A 97 -2.41 -13.63 10.98
N GLU A 98 -1.69 -12.74 11.69
CA GLU A 98 -1.83 -12.55 13.14
C GLU A 98 -3.25 -12.15 13.54
N GLN A 99 -3.78 -11.10 12.92
CA GLN A 99 -5.11 -10.55 13.20
C GLN A 99 -6.22 -11.60 13.00
N ASN A 100 -6.05 -12.48 12.03
CA ASN A 100 -7.08 -13.44 11.62
C ASN A 100 -6.78 -14.88 12.06
N ARG A 101 -5.85 -15.07 13.01
CA ARG A 101 -5.47 -16.36 13.60
C ARG A 101 -5.00 -17.40 12.58
N ILE A 102 -4.41 -16.93 11.48
CA ILE A 102 -3.71 -17.78 10.52
C ILE A 102 -2.32 -18.09 11.09
N SER A 103 -1.84 -19.30 10.86
CA SER A 103 -0.51 -19.69 11.33
C SER A 103 0.57 -18.83 10.67
N ALA A 104 1.52 -18.29 11.43
CA ALA A 104 2.69 -17.63 10.86
C ALA A 104 3.51 -18.55 9.93
N LYS A 105 3.41 -19.89 10.14
CA LYS A 105 4.01 -20.90 9.25
C LYS A 105 3.27 -21.06 7.91
N ALA A 106 2.11 -20.42 7.74
CA ALA A 106 1.34 -20.36 6.50
C ALA A 106 1.48 -19.01 5.79
N VAL A 107 2.49 -18.20 6.16
CA VAL A 107 2.85 -16.95 5.48
C VAL A 107 4.11 -17.17 4.66
N PHE A 108 4.04 -16.97 3.34
CA PHE A 108 5.12 -17.28 2.41
C PHE A 108 5.43 -16.08 1.51
N GLY A 109 6.71 -15.88 1.20
CA GLY A 109 7.09 -15.07 0.05
C GLY A 109 6.93 -15.87 -1.24
N SER A 110 6.58 -15.22 -2.35
CA SER A 110 6.45 -15.87 -3.65
C SER A 110 7.67 -16.71 -4.03
N ASN A 111 8.88 -16.20 -3.76
CA ASN A 111 10.14 -16.89 -4.04
C ASN A 111 10.34 -18.19 -3.25
N SER A 112 9.72 -18.34 -2.07
CA SER A 112 9.82 -19.51 -1.23
C SER A 112 8.56 -20.38 -1.24
N PHE A 113 7.55 -19.97 -1.99
CA PHE A 113 6.22 -20.62 -1.99
C PHE A 113 6.31 -22.08 -2.39
N SER A 114 6.92 -22.40 -3.54
CA SER A 114 7.04 -23.79 -4.05
C SER A 114 7.65 -24.76 -3.05
N SER A 115 8.69 -24.35 -2.33
CA SER A 115 9.38 -25.23 -1.37
C SER A 115 8.58 -25.42 -0.08
N LYS A 116 7.80 -24.43 0.33
CA LYS A 116 7.06 -24.44 1.61
C LYS A 116 5.66 -24.99 1.50
N ILE A 117 5.00 -24.79 0.35
CA ILE A 117 3.60 -25.20 0.17
C ILE A 117 3.43 -26.72 0.18
N MET A 118 4.40 -27.47 -0.36
CA MET A 118 4.34 -28.94 -0.38
C MET A 118 4.34 -29.50 1.04
N SER A 119 5.25 -29.06 1.89
CA SER A 119 5.28 -29.46 3.31
C SER A 119 4.01 -29.02 4.06
N HIS A 120 3.44 -27.87 3.70
CA HIS A 120 2.17 -27.43 4.26
C HIS A 120 1.02 -28.38 3.86
N ILE A 121 0.95 -28.78 2.60
CA ILE A 121 -0.07 -29.70 2.07
C ILE A 121 0.04 -31.11 2.70
N GLU A 122 1.25 -31.60 2.90
CA GLU A 122 1.48 -32.90 3.56
C GLU A 122 0.90 -32.94 4.99
N VAL A 123 1.01 -31.82 5.72
CA VAL A 123 0.56 -31.75 7.12
C VAL A 123 -0.89 -31.33 7.27
N HIS A 124 -1.37 -30.43 6.42
CA HIS A 124 -2.66 -29.75 6.59
C HIS A 124 -3.66 -29.97 5.46
N GLY A 125 -3.25 -30.64 4.39
CA GLY A 125 -4.03 -30.74 3.15
C GLY A 125 -3.93 -29.50 2.27
N HIS A 126 -4.59 -29.55 1.11
CA HIS A 126 -4.67 -28.38 0.23
C HIS A 126 -5.34 -27.20 0.92
N PRO A 127 -4.81 -25.97 0.77
CA PRO A 127 -5.46 -24.78 1.31
C PRO A 127 -6.80 -24.55 0.62
N ALA A 128 -7.82 -24.16 1.37
CA ALA A 128 -9.09 -23.70 0.82
C ALA A 128 -8.94 -22.35 0.13
N ALA A 129 -8.03 -21.51 0.62
CA ALA A 129 -7.75 -20.23 0.00
C ALA A 129 -6.25 -19.89 0.07
N VAL A 130 -5.77 -19.28 -1.01
CA VAL A 130 -4.48 -18.55 -1.08
C VAL A 130 -4.81 -17.06 -1.12
N VAL A 131 -4.23 -16.29 -0.19
CA VAL A 131 -4.44 -14.85 -0.08
C VAL A 131 -3.15 -14.13 -0.42
N ILE A 132 -3.10 -13.43 -1.52
CA ILE A 132 -2.01 -12.50 -1.82
C ILE A 132 -2.33 -11.17 -1.15
N MET A 133 -1.43 -10.70 -0.25
CA MET A 133 -1.63 -9.51 0.56
C MET A 133 -0.59 -8.45 0.24
N ASP A 134 -1.04 -7.20 0.01
CA ASP A 134 -0.18 -6.04 -0.16
C ASP A 134 -0.79 -4.82 0.55
N ASP A 135 -0.01 -3.76 0.76
CA ASP A 135 -0.49 -2.51 1.40
C ASP A 135 -1.26 -1.62 0.42
N ILE A 136 -0.73 -1.42 -0.77
CA ILE A 136 -1.31 -0.48 -1.73
C ILE A 136 -1.17 -0.95 -3.19
N ALA A 137 -2.26 -0.88 -3.91
CA ALA A 137 -2.24 -0.85 -5.37
C ALA A 137 -2.37 0.62 -5.86
N ALA A 138 -1.26 1.25 -6.21
CA ALA A 138 -1.25 2.63 -6.65
C ALA A 138 -1.45 2.77 -8.16
N THR A 139 -0.63 2.08 -8.98
CA THR A 139 -0.83 1.96 -10.43
C THR A 139 -1.41 0.61 -10.84
N GLY A 140 -1.39 -0.37 -9.96
CA GLY A 140 -1.81 -1.75 -10.23
C GLY A 140 -0.80 -2.59 -11.03
N LYS A 141 -0.02 -2.00 -11.92
CA LYS A 141 0.85 -2.70 -12.89
C LYS A 141 1.85 -3.68 -12.26
N SER A 142 2.51 -3.28 -11.18
CA SER A 142 3.48 -4.16 -10.51
C SER A 142 2.79 -5.34 -9.83
N LEU A 143 1.67 -5.08 -9.18
CA LEU A 143 0.88 -6.14 -8.52
C LEU A 143 0.31 -7.10 -9.56
N GLU A 144 -0.27 -6.60 -10.65
CA GLU A 144 -0.75 -7.42 -11.77
C GLU A 144 0.33 -8.36 -12.28
N GLY A 145 1.50 -7.81 -12.66
CA GLY A 145 2.60 -8.61 -13.20
C GLY A 145 3.11 -9.68 -12.22
N ASN A 146 3.24 -9.33 -10.93
CA ASN A 146 3.66 -10.26 -9.91
C ASN A 146 2.63 -11.37 -9.66
N VAL A 147 1.34 -11.04 -9.68
CA VAL A 147 0.26 -12.02 -9.50
C VAL A 147 0.15 -12.95 -10.69
N ARG A 148 0.20 -12.42 -11.93
CA ARG A 148 0.24 -13.26 -13.15
C ARG A 148 1.38 -14.27 -13.08
N LYS A 149 2.59 -13.78 -12.80
CA LYS A 149 3.76 -14.66 -12.63
C LYS A 149 3.53 -15.71 -11.53
N PHE A 150 2.99 -15.31 -10.39
CA PHE A 150 2.69 -16.25 -9.29
C PHE A 150 1.70 -17.34 -9.72
N ILE A 151 0.64 -16.99 -10.45
CA ILE A 151 -0.35 -17.94 -10.97
C ILE A 151 0.31 -18.92 -11.95
N ASP A 152 1.10 -18.41 -12.90
CA ASP A 152 1.79 -19.23 -13.90
C ASP A 152 2.78 -20.21 -13.25
N ASP A 153 3.58 -19.72 -12.29
CA ASP A 153 4.57 -20.54 -11.57
C ASP A 153 3.93 -21.62 -10.66
N HIS A 154 2.66 -21.41 -10.23
CA HIS A 154 2.00 -22.25 -9.21
C HIS A 154 0.60 -22.73 -9.63
N LYS A 155 0.35 -22.88 -10.91
CA LYS A 155 -0.94 -23.21 -11.52
C LYS A 155 -1.64 -24.39 -10.82
N SER A 156 -0.94 -25.49 -10.59
CA SER A 156 -1.48 -26.71 -9.97
C SER A 156 -2.01 -26.52 -8.52
N ILE A 157 -1.54 -25.51 -7.83
CA ILE A 157 -2.00 -25.15 -6.46
C ILE A 157 -3.17 -24.17 -6.56
N VAL A 158 -3.04 -23.15 -7.43
CA VAL A 158 -4.02 -22.08 -7.61
C VAL A 158 -5.35 -22.65 -8.14
N GLU A 159 -5.32 -23.60 -9.08
CA GLU A 159 -6.53 -24.25 -9.63
C GLU A 159 -7.34 -25.04 -8.58
N LYS A 160 -6.73 -25.40 -7.45
CA LYS A 160 -7.36 -26.17 -6.36
C LYS A 160 -7.73 -25.31 -5.16
N ALA A 161 -7.49 -24.02 -5.19
CA ALA A 161 -7.74 -23.10 -4.09
C ALA A 161 -8.41 -21.83 -4.61
N ILE A 162 -9.16 -21.18 -3.76
CA ILE A 162 -9.67 -19.84 -4.03
C ILE A 162 -8.50 -18.86 -3.92
N LEU A 163 -8.21 -18.10 -4.96
CA LEU A 163 -7.18 -17.06 -4.93
C LEU A 163 -7.82 -15.69 -4.69
N ARG A 164 -7.43 -15.03 -3.61
CA ARG A 164 -7.85 -13.65 -3.33
C ARG A 164 -6.64 -12.74 -3.27
N VAL A 165 -6.61 -11.76 -4.14
CA VAL A 165 -5.60 -10.69 -4.16
C VAL A 165 -6.18 -9.49 -3.43
N ILE A 166 -5.59 -9.11 -2.32
CA ILE A 166 -6.16 -8.08 -1.44
C ILE A 166 -5.11 -7.02 -1.13
N THR A 167 -5.50 -5.76 -1.29
CA THR A 167 -4.73 -4.62 -0.79
C THR A 167 -5.49 -3.88 0.29
N LEU A 168 -4.78 -3.23 1.21
CA LEU A 168 -5.44 -2.36 2.20
C LEU A 168 -6.09 -1.19 1.49
N ILE A 169 -5.38 -0.58 0.55
CA ILE A 169 -5.95 0.48 -0.30
C ILE A 169 -5.61 0.27 -1.77
N ALA A 170 -6.44 0.81 -2.64
CA ALA A 170 -6.12 0.97 -4.06
C ALA A 170 -6.53 2.36 -4.54
N THR A 171 -5.83 2.92 -5.51
CA THR A 171 -6.40 4.04 -6.27
C THR A 171 -7.54 3.53 -7.13
N LYS A 172 -8.47 4.41 -7.53
CA LYS A 172 -9.59 4.02 -8.41
C LYS A 172 -9.09 3.37 -9.69
N ASP A 173 -8.07 3.97 -10.33
CA ASP A 173 -7.51 3.47 -11.60
C ASP A 173 -6.88 2.08 -11.43
N ALA A 174 -6.14 1.87 -10.33
CA ALA A 174 -5.56 0.56 -10.04
C ALA A 174 -6.62 -0.48 -9.69
N TYR A 175 -7.68 -0.08 -9.00
CA TYR A 175 -8.79 -0.96 -8.67
C TYR A 175 -9.51 -1.46 -9.93
N ASP A 176 -9.82 -0.56 -10.86
CA ASP A 176 -10.49 -0.90 -12.11
C ASP A 176 -9.60 -1.80 -12.98
N LEU A 177 -8.32 -1.42 -13.15
CA LEU A 177 -7.34 -2.22 -13.90
C LEU A 177 -7.22 -3.65 -13.36
N LEU A 178 -7.02 -3.79 -12.05
CA LEU A 178 -6.82 -5.12 -11.45
C LEU A 178 -8.11 -5.96 -11.44
N SER A 179 -9.26 -5.31 -11.24
CA SER A 179 -10.56 -5.99 -11.27
C SER A 179 -10.86 -6.55 -12.67
N GLU A 180 -10.51 -5.82 -13.73
CA GLU A 180 -10.68 -6.28 -15.12
C GLU A 180 -9.63 -7.37 -15.44
N ALA A 181 -8.36 -7.11 -15.17
CA ALA A 181 -7.26 -8.02 -15.51
C ALA A 181 -7.41 -9.43 -14.89
N PHE A 182 -7.99 -9.51 -13.69
CA PHE A 182 -8.12 -10.80 -13.00
C PHE A 182 -9.39 -11.58 -13.38
N GLN A 183 -10.34 -10.96 -14.07
CA GLN A 183 -11.48 -11.68 -14.66
C GLN A 183 -11.08 -12.58 -15.85
N GLU A 184 -9.90 -12.36 -16.43
CA GLU A 184 -9.41 -13.16 -17.55
C GLU A 184 -8.89 -14.56 -17.14
N PHE A 185 -8.67 -14.80 -15.83
CA PHE A 185 -8.19 -16.11 -15.39
C PHE A 185 -9.32 -17.13 -15.31
N GLU A 186 -9.03 -18.36 -15.76
CA GLU A 186 -9.95 -19.51 -15.62
C GLU A 186 -10.12 -19.95 -14.15
N ALA A 187 -9.09 -19.72 -13.32
CA ALA A 187 -9.14 -20.01 -11.90
C ALA A 187 -10.02 -18.99 -11.14
N ASP A 188 -10.50 -19.37 -9.94
CA ASP A 188 -11.27 -18.46 -9.06
C ASP A 188 -10.32 -17.41 -8.44
N VAL A 189 -10.00 -16.39 -9.24
CA VAL A 189 -9.14 -15.25 -8.87
C VAL A 189 -10.00 -13.99 -8.76
N ASP A 190 -9.87 -13.28 -7.63
CA ASP A 190 -10.60 -12.02 -7.43
C ASP A 190 -9.71 -11.00 -6.72
N PHE A 191 -9.77 -9.74 -7.17
CA PHE A 191 -9.09 -8.62 -6.55
C PHE A 191 -10.04 -7.82 -5.66
N ARG A 192 -9.58 -7.49 -4.46
CA ARG A 192 -10.30 -6.61 -3.54
C ARG A 192 -9.36 -5.59 -2.91
N ALA A 193 -9.78 -4.34 -2.85
CA ALA A 193 -9.21 -3.35 -1.97
C ALA A 193 -10.14 -3.13 -0.79
N CYS A 194 -9.58 -3.02 0.43
CA CYS A 194 -10.39 -2.72 1.60
C CYS A 194 -10.92 -1.29 1.56
N GLU A 195 -10.15 -0.38 0.95
CA GLU A 195 -10.55 0.99 0.69
C GLU A 195 -10.06 1.44 -0.69
N VAL A 196 -10.92 2.13 -1.44
CA VAL A 196 -10.55 2.78 -2.70
C VAL A 196 -10.37 4.27 -2.44
N VAL A 197 -9.18 4.78 -2.76
CA VAL A 197 -8.83 6.20 -2.61
C VAL A 197 -8.96 6.91 -3.94
N GLY A 198 -9.65 8.03 -3.92
CA GLY A 198 -9.88 8.87 -5.10
C GLY A 198 -8.89 10.02 -5.23
N ASP A 199 -9.25 10.95 -6.11
CA ASP A 199 -8.45 12.13 -6.43
C ASP A 199 -8.25 13.11 -5.26
N GLU A 200 -9.10 13.05 -4.23
CA GLU A 200 -8.96 13.84 -3.01
C GLU A 200 -7.67 13.52 -2.23
N HIS A 201 -7.09 12.35 -2.49
CA HIS A 201 -5.80 11.90 -1.91
C HIS A 201 -4.63 12.00 -2.89
N ARG A 202 -4.80 12.75 -3.97
CA ARG A 202 -3.73 13.16 -4.89
C ARG A 202 -3.43 14.65 -4.71
N ALA A 203 -2.16 15.03 -4.69
CA ALA A 203 -1.77 16.43 -4.65
C ALA A 203 -2.18 17.15 -5.94
N PHE A 204 -2.07 16.46 -7.07
CA PHE A 204 -2.27 17.03 -8.40
C PHE A 204 -3.15 16.11 -9.25
N PRO A 205 -4.46 16.02 -8.94
CA PRO A 205 -5.38 15.24 -9.75
C PRO A 205 -5.50 15.82 -11.16
N GLU A 206 -5.80 14.97 -12.15
CA GLU A 206 -5.88 15.38 -13.57
C GLU A 206 -6.98 16.41 -13.82
N ASN A 207 -8.08 16.32 -13.08
CA ASN A 207 -9.18 17.29 -13.12
C ASN A 207 -8.82 18.66 -12.52
N LYS A 208 -7.57 18.85 -12.07
CA LYS A 208 -7.02 20.06 -11.44
C LYS A 208 -7.79 20.55 -10.21
N GLY A 209 -8.61 19.68 -9.64
CA GLY A 209 -9.40 19.97 -8.45
C GLY A 209 -8.57 20.22 -7.19
N GLY A 210 -9.22 20.81 -6.18
CA GLY A 210 -8.66 20.96 -4.83
C GLY A 210 -7.66 22.11 -4.63
N TRP A 211 -7.45 22.98 -5.65
CA TRP A 211 -6.54 24.15 -5.59
C TRP A 211 -7.24 25.49 -5.82
N GLY A 212 -8.57 25.49 -5.96
CA GLY A 212 -9.39 26.68 -6.21
C GLY A 212 -9.29 27.20 -7.64
N THR A 213 -8.09 27.41 -8.17
CA THR A 213 -7.86 27.84 -9.55
C THR A 213 -6.82 26.95 -10.24
N GLU A 214 -6.90 26.90 -11.57
CA GLU A 214 -5.93 26.16 -12.39
C GLU A 214 -4.50 26.73 -12.25
N ASP A 215 -4.36 28.06 -12.18
CA ASP A 215 -3.08 28.72 -11.94
C ASP A 215 -2.45 28.30 -10.58
N SER A 216 -3.27 28.20 -9.53
CA SER A 216 -2.83 27.71 -8.24
C SER A 216 -2.37 26.25 -8.29
N TRP A 217 -3.05 25.42 -9.07
CA TRP A 217 -2.66 24.03 -9.30
C TRP A 217 -1.30 23.93 -9.98
N TYR A 218 -1.07 24.69 -11.08
CA TYR A 218 0.22 24.68 -11.78
C TYR A 218 1.37 25.18 -10.91
N ARG A 219 1.16 26.25 -10.13
CA ARG A 219 2.18 26.76 -9.20
C ARG A 219 2.53 25.75 -8.12
N ALA A 220 1.52 25.10 -7.56
CA ALA A 220 1.73 24.09 -6.52
C ALA A 220 2.47 22.87 -7.08
N LYS A 221 2.10 22.43 -8.28
CA LYS A 221 2.77 21.31 -8.95
C LYS A 221 4.22 21.64 -9.26
N ALA A 222 4.50 22.79 -9.85
CA ALA A 222 5.85 23.24 -10.17
C ALA A 222 6.74 23.34 -8.92
N LEU A 223 6.22 23.86 -7.81
CA LEU A 223 6.93 23.91 -6.54
C LEU A 223 7.29 22.49 -6.05
N CYS A 224 6.34 21.57 -6.07
CA CYS A 224 6.56 20.20 -5.61
C CYS A 224 7.51 19.42 -6.53
N GLU A 225 7.44 19.64 -7.85
CA GLU A 225 8.41 19.09 -8.80
C GLU A 225 9.82 19.59 -8.51
N GLN A 226 9.99 20.90 -8.34
CA GLN A 226 11.26 21.50 -7.99
C GLN A 226 11.83 20.92 -6.68
N LEU A 227 11.04 20.91 -5.62
CA LEU A 227 11.48 20.35 -4.33
C LEU A 227 11.75 18.84 -4.43
N GLY A 228 10.90 18.15 -5.19
CA GLY A 228 11.01 16.71 -5.44
C GLY A 228 12.30 16.32 -6.14
N THR A 229 12.84 17.17 -7.03
CA THR A 229 14.13 16.90 -7.70
C THR A 229 15.30 16.82 -6.73
N TYR A 230 15.28 17.56 -5.63
CA TYR A 230 16.32 17.52 -4.60
C TYR A 230 16.34 16.21 -3.81
N VAL A 231 15.18 15.56 -3.68
CA VAL A 231 15.01 14.36 -2.84
C VAL A 231 14.86 13.08 -3.65
N TYR A 232 14.16 13.11 -4.79
CA TYR A 232 13.94 11.97 -5.66
C TYR A 232 13.83 12.39 -7.14
N ALA A 233 14.94 12.82 -7.71
CA ALA A 233 15.00 13.41 -9.07
C ALA A 233 14.38 12.54 -10.18
N LYS A 234 14.40 11.19 -10.03
CA LYS A 234 13.83 10.28 -11.03
C LYS A 234 12.30 10.35 -11.08
N ASN A 235 11.65 10.61 -9.96
CA ASN A 235 10.19 10.71 -9.86
C ASN A 235 9.83 11.80 -8.84
N PRO A 236 9.95 13.08 -9.20
CA PRO A 236 9.82 14.20 -8.27
C PRO A 236 8.41 14.36 -7.66
N LEU A 237 7.40 13.80 -8.30
CA LEU A 237 6.02 13.74 -7.80
C LEU A 237 5.63 12.35 -7.27
N GLY A 238 6.59 11.44 -7.04
CA GLY A 238 6.36 10.06 -6.66
C GLY A 238 6.29 9.13 -7.86
N PHE A 239 6.41 7.83 -7.62
CA PHE A 239 6.41 6.84 -8.68
C PHE A 239 5.10 6.90 -9.49
N GLY A 240 5.23 6.95 -10.82
CA GLY A 240 4.10 7.11 -11.75
C GLY A 240 3.48 8.51 -11.72
N ASP A 241 4.16 9.51 -11.17
CA ASP A 241 3.73 10.90 -11.02
C ASP A 241 2.36 11.06 -10.31
N LEU A 242 2.01 10.07 -9.48
CA LEU A 242 0.71 10.04 -8.83
C LEU A 242 0.53 11.11 -7.75
N GLY A 243 1.63 11.58 -7.15
CA GLY A 243 1.57 12.58 -6.09
C GLY A 243 0.61 12.21 -4.96
N LEU A 244 0.58 10.93 -4.55
CA LEU A 244 -0.32 10.49 -3.50
C LEU A 244 -0.03 11.18 -2.18
N LEU A 245 -1.07 11.40 -1.40
CA LEU A 245 -1.03 12.02 -0.08
C LEU A 245 -1.47 11.00 0.99
N VAL A 246 -0.82 9.84 0.97
CA VAL A 246 -1.12 8.70 1.86
C VAL A 246 0.11 8.34 2.67
N VAL A 247 -0.10 8.11 3.97
CA VAL A 247 0.92 7.70 4.94
C VAL A 247 0.37 6.54 5.75
N PHE A 248 1.07 5.42 5.78
CA PHE A 248 0.79 4.29 6.67
C PHE A 248 1.54 4.44 8.01
N PRO A 249 1.17 3.69 9.05
CA PRO A 249 1.80 3.84 10.37
C PRO A 249 3.30 3.62 10.39
N THR A 250 3.83 2.78 9.50
CA THR A 250 5.24 2.36 9.48
C THR A 250 5.98 2.74 8.21
N THR A 251 5.25 3.12 7.15
CA THR A 251 5.85 3.43 5.83
C THR A 251 5.04 4.47 5.07
N VAL A 252 5.68 5.07 4.08
CA VAL A 252 5.01 5.94 3.09
C VAL A 252 5.19 5.30 1.72
N PRO A 253 4.11 5.09 0.94
CA PRO A 253 4.21 4.55 -0.40
C PRO A 253 5.14 5.37 -1.30
N ASN A 254 5.87 4.71 -2.20
CA ASN A 254 6.77 5.40 -3.14
C ASN A 254 6.02 6.25 -4.20
N ASN A 255 4.73 6.05 -4.34
CA ASN A 255 3.83 6.86 -5.17
C ASN A 255 3.38 8.16 -4.47
N SER A 256 3.64 8.29 -3.17
CA SER A 256 3.38 9.52 -2.43
C SER A 256 4.42 10.60 -2.78
N LEU A 257 4.05 11.87 -2.57
CA LEU A 257 4.96 12.99 -2.80
C LEU A 257 6.29 12.79 -2.06
N PRO A 258 7.43 12.75 -2.75
CA PRO A 258 8.73 12.48 -2.13
C PRO A 258 9.14 13.49 -1.05
N ILE A 259 8.72 14.74 -1.17
CA ILE A 259 8.97 15.79 -0.17
C ILE A 259 8.38 15.45 1.21
N LEU A 260 7.42 14.54 1.28
CA LEU A 260 6.83 14.08 2.55
C LEU A 260 7.74 13.07 3.28
N HIS A 261 8.53 12.25 2.53
CA HIS A 261 9.15 11.06 3.10
C HIS A 261 10.64 10.84 2.76
N SER A 262 11.20 11.61 1.82
CA SER A 262 12.57 11.43 1.34
C SER A 262 13.45 12.61 1.74
N HIS A 263 14.66 12.31 2.21
CA HIS A 263 15.71 13.31 2.42
C HIS A 263 16.34 13.73 1.10
N SER A 264 16.86 14.95 1.05
CA SER A 264 17.75 15.35 -0.04
C SER A 264 18.99 14.47 -0.10
N LYS A 265 19.49 14.26 -1.31
CA LYS A 265 20.73 13.51 -1.51
C LYS A 265 21.93 14.33 -1.01
N SER A 266 22.99 13.64 -0.59
CA SER A 266 24.27 14.28 -0.27
C SER A 266 24.77 15.08 -1.48
N GLY A 267 25.17 16.35 -1.24
CA GLY A 267 25.57 17.28 -2.29
C GLY A 267 24.43 17.98 -3.04
N SER A 268 23.18 17.78 -2.63
CA SER A 268 22.06 18.55 -3.14
C SER A 268 22.18 20.03 -2.75
N GLU A 269 21.79 20.94 -3.65
CA GLU A 269 21.76 22.40 -3.39
C GLU A 269 20.86 22.78 -2.22
N LYS A 270 19.85 21.97 -1.93
CA LYS A 270 18.91 22.17 -0.83
C LYS A 270 18.91 20.97 0.11
N ASN A 271 19.13 21.26 1.39
CA ASN A 271 18.96 20.26 2.44
C ASN A 271 17.47 20.19 2.83
N TRP A 272 16.79 19.13 2.35
CA TRP A 272 15.37 18.90 2.64
C TRP A 272 15.17 17.79 3.66
N MET A 273 14.43 18.09 4.72
CA MET A 273 14.08 17.13 5.77
C MET A 273 12.61 16.73 5.63
N PRO A 274 12.31 15.43 5.43
CA PRO A 274 10.92 14.98 5.31
C PRO A 274 10.20 15.00 6.66
N LEU A 275 8.86 15.08 6.60
CA LEU A 275 8.01 14.99 7.78
C LEU A 275 7.84 13.53 8.24
N PHE A 276 7.77 12.59 7.29
CA PHE A 276 7.61 11.16 7.52
C PHE A 276 8.83 10.41 6.98
N HIS A 277 9.83 10.18 7.81
CA HIS A 277 11.09 9.54 7.39
C HIS A 277 10.85 8.11 6.89
N ARG A 278 11.04 7.87 5.61
CA ARG A 278 11.07 6.53 5.04
C ARG A 278 12.45 5.91 5.23
N ILE A 279 12.52 4.74 5.87
CA ILE A 279 13.76 3.97 5.87
C ILE A 279 13.78 3.15 4.57
N THR A 280 14.76 3.42 3.72
CA THR A 280 15.10 2.55 2.59
C THR A 280 16.11 1.52 3.09
N HIS A 281 15.74 0.26 3.04
CA HIS A 281 16.64 -0.87 3.32
C HIS A 281 17.47 -1.18 2.08
#